data_ba92e043df0d09a20efcd18d3cc16570
#
_entry.id   ba92e043df0d09a20efcd18d3cc16570
#
_cell.length_a   1.000
_cell.length_b   1.000
_cell.length_c   1.000
_cell.angle_alpha   90.00
_cell.angle_beta   90.00
_cell.angle_gamma   90.00
#
_symmetry.space_group_name_H-M   'P 1'
#
loop_
_entity.id
_entity.type
_entity.pdbx_description
1 polymer ?
#
loop_
_entity_poly.entity_id
_entity_poly.type
_entity_poly.pdbx_seq_one_letter_code
_entity_poly.pdbx_strand_id
1 'polypeptide(L)'
;LRLPDTEAEFAVIRAEEAERFRVPPRSGKGGAGAWLTWCNPFLAHGERWMARWNRQVDQEPTYGGLASGFEGSESTAVFLNRDWKGVAAVGMRLRGGVRLRGVVSQGCRPIGLPYTVTGVRHNVVVSIGSRKAFSVLEEAFEDLDREEKKAAPGNLFAGLALNEYREDFGRGDFLVRNILGADPEKGVALGAFPRSGQTLQFQVRDKAAADADLRRLCQEVRDQEGAPFAGFLFSCIGRGSGMFGVPNHDARVVEDTFGRIPMGGFLGNGEVGPVAGRNYLHGYTASTAFLYPA
;
A
#
# COMPACT_ATOMS: atom_id res chain seq x y z
N LEU A 1 -18.86 13.21 -13.24
CA LEU A 1 -17.73 13.67 -14.05
C LEU A 1 -17.83 13.05 -15.45
N ARG A 2 -17.80 13.83 -16.51
CA ARG A 2 -17.75 13.32 -17.90
C ARG A 2 -16.30 13.43 -18.36
N LEU A 3 -15.69 12.30 -18.74
CA LEU A 3 -14.32 12.23 -19.25
C LEU A 3 -14.38 12.07 -20.77
N PRO A 4 -14.21 13.14 -21.57
CA PRO A 4 -14.22 13.04 -23.03
C PRO A 4 -13.00 12.23 -23.50
N ASP A 5 -13.15 11.54 -24.60
CA ASP A 5 -12.10 10.74 -25.27
C ASP A 5 -11.38 9.74 -24.33
N THR A 6 -12.05 9.33 -23.27
CA THR A 6 -11.54 8.39 -22.26
C THR A 6 -12.21 7.03 -22.42
N GLU A 7 -11.39 6.01 -22.54
CA GLU A 7 -11.84 4.62 -22.51
C GLU A 7 -11.66 4.02 -21.12
N ALA A 8 -12.70 3.35 -20.62
CA ALA A 8 -12.67 2.58 -19.39
C ALA A 8 -12.86 1.09 -19.69
N GLU A 9 -11.90 0.29 -19.32
CA GLU A 9 -11.97 -1.18 -19.41
C GLU A 9 -12.08 -1.77 -18.01
N PHE A 10 -12.92 -2.78 -17.86
CA PHE A 10 -13.17 -3.40 -16.55
C PHE A 10 -12.71 -4.85 -16.52
N ALA A 11 -12.11 -5.24 -15.39
CA ALA A 11 -11.81 -6.61 -15.03
C ALA A 11 -12.60 -6.95 -13.75
N VAL A 12 -13.51 -7.91 -13.84
CA VAL A 12 -14.20 -8.48 -12.67
C VAL A 12 -13.56 -9.82 -12.37
N ILE A 13 -13.05 -9.98 -11.16
CA ILE A 13 -12.35 -11.18 -10.72
C ILE A 13 -13.20 -11.84 -9.65
N ARG A 14 -13.60 -13.09 -9.89
CA ARG A 14 -14.37 -13.89 -8.94
C ARG A 14 -13.48 -14.71 -8.03
N ALA A 15 -13.97 -15.09 -6.87
CA ALA A 15 -13.22 -15.85 -5.87
C ALA A 15 -12.69 -17.17 -6.43
N GLU A 16 -13.49 -17.90 -7.17
CA GLU A 16 -13.10 -19.18 -7.81
C GLU A 16 -12.05 -19.00 -8.92
N GLU A 17 -11.85 -17.78 -9.41
CA GLU A 17 -10.88 -17.44 -10.44
C GLU A 17 -9.69 -16.63 -9.91
N ALA A 18 -9.65 -16.33 -8.61
CA ALA A 18 -8.64 -15.43 -8.01
C ALA A 18 -7.18 -15.86 -8.28
N GLU A 19 -6.95 -17.15 -8.51
CA GLU A 19 -5.63 -17.68 -8.86
C GLU A 19 -5.36 -17.79 -10.37
N ARG A 20 -6.38 -17.68 -11.23
CA ARG A 20 -6.28 -17.90 -12.68
C ARG A 20 -6.94 -16.82 -13.54
N PHE A 21 -7.38 -15.72 -12.95
CA PHE A 21 -8.03 -14.62 -13.68
C PHE A 21 -7.14 -14.03 -14.79
N ARG A 22 -7.77 -13.39 -15.74
CA ARG A 22 -7.10 -12.59 -16.78
C ARG A 22 -7.69 -11.20 -16.80
N VAL A 23 -6.83 -10.20 -16.98
CA VAL A 23 -7.28 -8.84 -17.29
C VAL A 23 -7.42 -8.68 -18.79
N PRO A 24 -8.26 -7.75 -19.28
CA PRO A 24 -8.33 -7.44 -20.70
C PRO A 24 -6.93 -7.11 -21.26
N PRO A 25 -6.56 -7.69 -22.40
CA PRO A 25 -5.30 -7.35 -23.05
C PRO A 25 -5.29 -5.87 -23.43
N ARG A 26 -4.11 -5.30 -23.62
CA ARG A 26 -4.00 -3.96 -24.19
C ARG A 26 -4.64 -3.95 -25.57
N SER A 27 -5.77 -3.29 -25.74
CA SER A 27 -6.41 -3.07 -27.04
C SER A 27 -6.13 -1.63 -27.51
N GLY A 28 -5.74 -1.47 -28.77
CA GLY A 28 -5.59 -0.17 -29.43
C GLY A 28 -4.21 0.49 -29.34
N LYS A 29 -4.06 1.62 -30.03
CA LYS A 29 -2.83 2.42 -30.17
C LYS A 29 -2.62 3.45 -29.04
N GLY A 30 -3.37 3.38 -27.95
CA GLY A 30 -3.25 4.30 -26.82
C GLY A 30 -1.98 4.07 -26.00
N GLY A 31 -1.46 5.13 -25.36
CA GLY A 31 -0.34 5.09 -24.43
C GLY A 31 -0.58 4.16 -23.22
N ALA A 32 0.39 4.07 -22.33
CA ALA A 32 0.29 3.30 -21.09
C ALA A 32 -0.94 3.76 -20.29
N GLY A 33 -1.79 2.79 -19.89
CA GLY A 33 -2.94 3.04 -19.03
C GLY A 33 -2.54 3.03 -17.57
N ALA A 34 -3.50 3.31 -16.72
CA ALA A 34 -3.38 3.11 -15.28
C ALA A 34 -4.65 2.45 -14.75
N TRP A 35 -4.49 1.72 -13.66
CA TRP A 35 -5.57 0.97 -13.07
C TRP A 35 -6.03 1.55 -11.74
N LEU A 36 -7.33 1.52 -11.53
CA LEU A 36 -7.93 1.62 -10.20
C LEU A 36 -8.47 0.25 -9.82
N THR A 37 -8.32 -0.15 -8.54
CA THR A 37 -8.78 -1.47 -8.09
C THR A 37 -9.44 -1.41 -6.72
N TRP A 38 -10.49 -2.22 -6.58
CA TRP A 38 -11.25 -2.46 -5.36
C TRP A 38 -11.24 -3.95 -5.08
N CYS A 39 -10.74 -4.37 -3.93
CA CYS A 39 -10.56 -5.78 -3.61
C CYS A 39 -11.32 -6.16 -2.33
N ASN A 40 -11.90 -7.34 -2.32
CA ASN A 40 -12.39 -7.96 -1.11
C ASN A 40 -11.24 -8.74 -0.46
N PRO A 41 -10.76 -8.36 0.74
CA PRO A 41 -9.59 -8.97 1.36
C PRO A 41 -9.76 -10.46 1.68
N PHE A 42 -11.01 -10.92 1.87
CA PHE A 42 -11.33 -12.32 2.20
C PHE A 42 -11.38 -13.21 0.96
N LEU A 43 -11.56 -12.66 -0.22
CA LEU A 43 -11.72 -13.40 -1.48
C LEU A 43 -10.54 -13.25 -2.44
N ALA A 44 -9.77 -12.16 -2.32
CA ALA A 44 -8.70 -11.84 -3.28
C ALA A 44 -7.37 -12.55 -3.02
N HIS A 45 -7.19 -13.25 -1.90
CA HIS A 45 -5.94 -13.94 -1.53
C HIS A 45 -4.67 -13.05 -1.51
N GLY A 46 -4.82 -11.75 -1.27
CA GLY A 46 -3.77 -10.80 -0.95
C GLY A 46 -2.54 -10.81 -1.88
N GLU A 47 -1.38 -11.24 -1.36
CA GLU A 47 -0.10 -11.23 -2.09
C GLU A 47 -0.09 -12.11 -3.35
N ARG A 48 -0.81 -13.24 -3.36
CA ARG A 48 -0.90 -14.11 -4.55
C ARG A 48 -1.65 -13.42 -5.67
N TRP A 49 -2.75 -12.74 -5.33
CA TRP A 49 -3.50 -11.93 -6.27
C TRP A 49 -2.62 -10.81 -6.85
N MET A 50 -1.92 -10.07 -6.02
CA MET A 50 -1.04 -8.97 -6.44
C MET A 50 0.10 -9.46 -7.34
N ALA A 51 0.72 -10.59 -7.01
CA ALA A 51 1.76 -11.18 -7.85
C ALA A 51 1.24 -11.57 -9.24
N ARG A 52 0.01 -12.10 -9.32
CA ARG A 52 -0.63 -12.40 -10.60
C ARG A 52 -1.03 -11.14 -11.35
N TRP A 53 -1.60 -10.16 -10.66
CA TRP A 53 -1.96 -8.85 -11.22
C TRP A 53 -0.79 -8.23 -11.95
N ASN A 54 0.35 -8.08 -11.27
CA ASN A 54 1.57 -7.50 -11.84
C ASN A 54 2.06 -8.21 -13.12
N ARG A 55 1.88 -9.53 -13.24
CA ARG A 55 2.26 -10.26 -14.46
C ARG A 55 1.36 -9.95 -15.66
N GLN A 56 0.20 -9.37 -15.44
CA GLN A 56 -0.78 -9.12 -16.52
C GLN A 56 -0.89 -7.65 -16.89
N VAL A 57 -0.66 -6.74 -15.94
CA VAL A 57 -0.80 -5.30 -16.18
C VAL A 57 0.46 -4.64 -16.73
N ASP A 58 1.54 -5.42 -16.96
CA ASP A 58 2.77 -5.00 -17.65
C ASP A 58 3.27 -3.63 -17.19
N GLN A 59 3.55 -3.50 -15.88
CA GLN A 59 4.05 -2.29 -15.22
C GLN A 59 3.08 -1.09 -15.22
N GLU A 60 1.86 -1.24 -15.72
CA GLU A 60 0.86 -0.17 -15.57
C GLU A 60 0.60 0.10 -14.08
N PRO A 61 0.70 1.35 -13.63
CA PRO A 61 0.48 1.68 -12.23
C PRO A 61 -0.96 1.36 -11.83
N THR A 62 -1.09 0.77 -10.66
CA THR A 62 -2.39 0.40 -10.08
C THR A 62 -2.55 1.05 -8.72
N TYR A 63 -3.62 1.79 -8.52
CA TYR A 63 -4.00 2.39 -7.24
C TYR A 63 -5.30 1.79 -6.77
N GLY A 64 -5.46 1.65 -5.47
CA GLY A 64 -6.69 1.05 -4.95
C GLY A 64 -6.61 0.66 -3.50
N GLY A 65 -7.56 -0.17 -3.08
CA GLY A 65 -7.60 -0.64 -1.70
C GLY A 65 -8.41 -1.89 -1.51
N LEU A 66 -8.20 -2.50 -0.35
CA LEU A 66 -8.97 -3.60 0.15
C LEU A 66 -10.13 -3.06 0.97
N ALA A 67 -11.33 -3.45 0.61
CA ALA A 67 -12.54 -3.06 1.33
C ALA A 67 -12.45 -3.45 2.80
N SER A 68 -12.98 -2.60 3.66
CA SER A 68 -13.08 -2.85 5.10
C SER A 68 -14.51 -3.23 5.47
N GLY A 69 -14.66 -4.14 6.43
CA GLY A 69 -15.94 -4.57 6.98
C GLY A 69 -15.75 -5.12 8.39
N PHE A 70 -16.83 -5.16 9.17
CA PHE A 70 -16.73 -5.50 10.59
C PHE A 70 -16.67 -7.00 10.87
N GLU A 71 -17.27 -7.87 10.03
CA GLU A 71 -17.45 -9.28 10.36
C GLU A 71 -17.27 -10.22 9.16
N GLY A 72 -16.04 -10.29 8.64
CA GLY A 72 -15.68 -11.30 7.64
C GLY A 72 -16.19 -11.04 6.21
N SER A 73 -16.18 -12.09 5.40
CA SER A 73 -16.45 -12.01 3.96
C SER A 73 -17.89 -11.64 3.60
N GLU A 74 -18.84 -11.93 4.49
CA GLU A 74 -20.27 -11.67 4.23
C GLU A 74 -20.67 -10.21 4.41
N SER A 75 -19.94 -9.45 5.23
CA SER A 75 -20.17 -8.03 5.48
C SER A 75 -19.35 -7.12 4.57
N THR A 76 -18.45 -7.69 3.76
CA THR A 76 -17.57 -6.94 2.86
C THR A 76 -17.85 -7.30 1.41
N ALA A 77 -18.21 -6.31 0.60
CA ALA A 77 -18.51 -6.50 -0.80
C ALA A 77 -17.77 -5.51 -1.70
N VAL A 78 -17.33 -6.00 -2.86
CA VAL A 78 -16.95 -5.20 -4.02
C VAL A 78 -17.93 -5.51 -5.14
N PHE A 79 -18.26 -4.52 -5.93
CA PHE A 79 -19.27 -4.69 -6.95
C PHE A 79 -18.99 -3.87 -8.22
N LEU A 80 -19.49 -4.36 -9.33
CA LEU A 80 -19.60 -3.62 -10.58
C LEU A 80 -21.08 -3.67 -11.02
N ASN A 81 -21.72 -2.51 -11.11
CA ASN A 81 -23.16 -2.38 -11.35
C ASN A 81 -23.97 -3.16 -10.29
N ARG A 82 -24.65 -4.23 -10.68
CA ARG A 82 -25.42 -5.12 -9.79
C ARG A 82 -24.72 -6.46 -9.47
N ASP A 83 -23.53 -6.66 -10.01
CA ASP A 83 -22.74 -7.85 -9.80
C ASP A 83 -21.80 -7.68 -8.60
N TRP A 84 -22.02 -8.46 -7.54
CA TRP A 84 -21.26 -8.40 -6.31
C TRP A 84 -20.99 -9.76 -5.66
N LYS A 85 -21.86 -10.77 -5.90
CA LYS A 85 -21.73 -12.07 -5.26
C LYS A 85 -20.47 -12.79 -5.73
N GLY A 86 -19.60 -13.17 -4.77
CA GLY A 86 -18.36 -13.86 -5.06
C GLY A 86 -17.32 -13.01 -5.82
N VAL A 87 -17.52 -11.69 -5.93
CA VAL A 87 -16.53 -10.79 -6.56
C VAL A 87 -15.39 -10.58 -5.60
N ALA A 88 -14.19 -11.05 -5.98
CA ALA A 88 -12.95 -10.88 -5.23
C ALA A 88 -12.28 -9.54 -5.50
N ALA A 89 -12.31 -9.06 -6.75
CA ALA A 89 -11.79 -7.76 -7.11
C ALA A 89 -12.46 -7.19 -8.35
N VAL A 90 -12.49 -5.86 -8.42
CA VAL A 90 -12.83 -5.10 -9.62
C VAL A 90 -11.63 -4.22 -9.97
N GLY A 91 -11.16 -4.31 -11.21
CA GLY A 91 -10.18 -3.40 -11.79
C GLY A 91 -10.84 -2.53 -12.85
N MET A 92 -10.46 -1.26 -12.90
CA MET A 92 -10.84 -0.31 -13.94
C MET A 92 -9.57 0.29 -14.54
N ARG A 93 -9.32 0.04 -15.82
CA ARG A 93 -8.26 0.69 -16.58
C ARG A 93 -8.81 1.94 -17.24
N LEU A 94 -8.12 3.06 -17.08
CA LEU A 94 -8.41 4.32 -17.76
C LEU A 94 -7.33 4.63 -18.79
N ARG A 95 -7.75 5.05 -19.99
CA ARG A 95 -6.89 5.40 -21.13
C ARG A 95 -7.50 6.52 -21.97
N GLY A 96 -6.70 7.06 -22.89
CA GLY A 96 -7.15 8.11 -23.82
C GLY A 96 -7.06 9.49 -23.19
N GLY A 97 -8.15 10.23 -23.17
CA GLY A 97 -8.20 11.62 -22.70
C GLY A 97 -7.88 11.88 -21.23
N VAL A 98 -7.48 10.84 -20.48
CA VAL A 98 -7.11 10.95 -19.07
C VAL A 98 -5.84 10.17 -18.77
N ARG A 99 -4.99 10.73 -17.92
CA ARG A 99 -3.84 10.06 -17.31
C ARG A 99 -3.93 10.12 -15.78
N LEU A 100 -3.36 9.13 -15.12
CA LEU A 100 -3.29 9.07 -13.67
C LEU A 100 -1.85 9.33 -13.21
N ARG A 101 -1.73 10.17 -12.20
CA ARG A 101 -0.52 10.34 -11.41
C ARG A 101 -0.88 10.12 -9.95
N GLY A 102 -0.12 9.32 -9.23
CA GLY A 102 -0.49 9.07 -7.85
C GLY A 102 0.71 8.95 -6.95
N VAL A 103 0.44 8.87 -5.67
CA VAL A 103 1.41 8.75 -4.59
C VAL A 103 1.01 7.61 -3.65
N VAL A 104 2.01 7.01 -3.02
CA VAL A 104 1.84 6.04 -1.94
C VAL A 104 2.60 6.57 -0.73
N SER A 105 1.87 7.15 0.21
CA SER A 105 2.44 7.70 1.43
C SER A 105 2.44 6.67 2.54
N GLN A 106 3.61 6.45 3.15
CA GLN A 106 3.78 5.49 4.24
C GLN A 106 3.56 6.15 5.60
N GLY A 107 2.95 5.40 6.51
CA GLY A 107 2.64 5.86 7.87
C GLY A 107 3.68 5.48 8.92
N CYS A 108 4.84 4.97 8.50
CA CYS A 108 5.87 4.47 9.39
C CYS A 108 7.21 5.18 9.14
N ARG A 109 8.02 5.30 10.19
CA ARG A 109 9.41 5.70 10.09
C ARG A 109 10.33 4.55 10.50
N PRO A 110 11.53 4.47 9.91
CA PRO A 110 12.55 3.51 10.31
C PRO A 110 13.03 3.75 11.75
N ILE A 111 13.37 2.64 12.43
CA ILE A 111 14.05 2.60 13.72
C ILE A 111 15.21 1.62 13.64
N GLY A 112 16.28 1.86 14.41
CA GLY A 112 17.52 1.10 14.28
C GLY A 112 18.14 1.20 12.89
N LEU A 113 19.07 0.29 12.58
CA LEU A 113 19.78 0.23 11.30
C LEU A 113 19.15 -0.81 10.36
N PRO A 114 19.32 -0.68 9.03
CA PRO A 114 19.00 -1.74 8.10
C PRO A 114 20.03 -2.87 8.20
N TYR A 115 19.57 -4.11 8.18
CA TYR A 115 20.40 -5.29 8.27
C TYR A 115 19.95 -6.38 7.30
N THR A 116 20.89 -7.21 6.88
CA THR A 116 20.59 -8.38 6.04
C THR A 116 19.99 -9.51 6.87
N VAL A 117 18.85 -10.02 6.46
CA VAL A 117 18.23 -11.25 6.97
C VAL A 117 19.09 -12.44 6.58
N THR A 118 19.54 -13.23 7.54
CA THR A 118 20.42 -14.38 7.31
C THR A 118 19.72 -15.73 7.53
N GLY A 119 18.67 -15.77 8.35
CA GLY A 119 17.92 -16.99 8.61
C GLY A 119 16.42 -16.74 8.63
N VAL A 120 15.66 -17.60 7.93
CA VAL A 120 14.21 -17.56 7.89
C VAL A 120 13.59 -18.95 8.03
N ARG A 121 12.40 -19.02 8.64
CA ARG A 121 11.53 -20.21 8.65
C ARG A 121 10.13 -19.76 8.30
N HIS A 122 9.66 -20.05 7.09
CA HIS A 122 8.39 -19.54 6.56
C HIS A 122 8.30 -18.01 6.67
N ASN A 123 7.42 -17.50 7.51
CA ASN A 123 7.24 -16.08 7.76
C ASN A 123 7.99 -15.57 9.01
N VAL A 124 8.85 -16.37 9.61
CA VAL A 124 9.64 -16.03 10.80
C VAL A 124 11.07 -15.71 10.40
N VAL A 125 11.52 -14.49 10.71
CA VAL A 125 12.93 -14.11 10.68
C VAL A 125 13.58 -14.63 11.94
N VAL A 126 14.54 -15.55 11.78
CA VAL A 126 15.26 -16.21 12.89
C VAL A 126 16.54 -15.45 13.23
N SER A 127 17.29 -15.04 12.18
CA SER A 127 18.56 -14.32 12.34
C SER A 127 18.69 -13.17 11.36
N ILE A 128 19.39 -12.13 11.81
CA ILE A 128 19.72 -10.90 11.10
C ILE A 128 21.21 -10.67 11.31
N GLY A 129 22.00 -10.69 10.22
CA GLY A 129 23.45 -10.75 10.32
C GLY A 129 23.89 -11.99 11.12
N SER A 130 24.74 -11.81 12.12
CA SER A 130 25.19 -12.88 13.04
C SER A 130 24.34 -12.98 14.32
N ARG A 131 23.22 -12.27 14.41
CA ARG A 131 22.45 -12.08 15.64
C ARG A 131 21.05 -12.71 15.54
N LYS A 132 20.44 -13.05 16.69
CA LYS A 132 19.02 -13.42 16.75
C LYS A 132 18.16 -12.22 16.32
N ALA A 133 17.15 -12.45 15.48
CA ALA A 133 16.27 -11.38 15.01
C ALA A 133 15.54 -10.66 16.16
N PHE A 134 15.19 -11.38 17.21
CA PHE A 134 14.58 -10.81 18.42
C PHE A 134 15.49 -9.78 19.10
N SER A 135 16.79 -10.07 19.26
CA SER A 135 17.75 -9.15 19.89
C SER A 135 17.94 -7.86 19.09
N VAL A 136 17.87 -7.95 17.75
CA VAL A 136 17.93 -6.75 16.89
C VAL A 136 16.64 -5.92 16.99
N LEU A 137 15.47 -6.58 17.13
CA LEU A 137 14.21 -5.88 17.39
C LEU A 137 14.21 -5.19 18.76
N GLU A 138 14.71 -5.89 19.79
CA GLU A 138 14.82 -5.37 21.15
C GLU A 138 15.73 -4.13 21.21
N GLU A 139 16.89 -4.17 20.55
CA GLU A 139 17.78 -3.01 20.42
C GLU A 139 17.09 -1.83 19.70
N ALA A 140 16.46 -2.08 18.56
CA ALA A 140 15.73 -1.03 17.84
C ALA A 140 14.55 -0.45 18.68
N PHE A 141 13.95 -1.26 19.55
CA PHE A 141 12.94 -0.80 20.50
C PHE A 141 13.54 0.06 21.61
N GLU A 142 14.73 -0.30 22.13
CA GLU A 142 15.41 0.49 23.16
C GLU A 142 15.83 1.89 22.69
N ASP A 143 16.05 2.10 21.40
CA ASP A 143 16.35 3.40 20.80
C ASP A 143 15.12 4.35 20.76
N LEU A 144 13.91 3.85 21.03
CA LEU A 144 12.70 4.68 21.10
C LEU A 144 12.67 5.52 22.39
N ASP A 145 12.07 6.70 22.31
CA ASP A 145 11.81 7.49 23.49
C ASP A 145 10.73 6.87 24.40
N ARG A 146 10.52 7.46 25.58
CA ARG A 146 9.60 6.91 26.57
C ARG A 146 8.14 6.85 26.11
N GLU A 147 7.69 7.86 25.35
CA GLU A 147 6.31 7.92 24.88
C GLU A 147 6.11 6.97 23.68
N GLU A 148 7.11 6.87 22.81
CA GLU A 148 7.14 5.91 21.71
C GLU A 148 7.13 4.46 22.23
N LYS A 149 7.92 4.15 23.27
CA LYS A 149 7.92 2.83 23.91
C LYS A 149 6.55 2.46 24.47
N LYS A 150 5.83 3.40 25.07
CA LYS A 150 4.45 3.17 25.52
C LYS A 150 3.47 2.92 24.40
N ALA A 151 3.65 3.60 23.27
CA ALA A 151 2.81 3.47 22.11
C ALA A 151 3.19 2.27 21.19
N ALA A 152 4.38 1.70 21.35
CA ALA A 152 4.92 0.66 20.50
C ALA A 152 4.10 -0.65 20.43
N PRO A 153 3.42 -1.13 21.48
CA PRO A 153 2.56 -2.29 21.35
C PRO A 153 1.52 -2.12 20.21
N GLY A 154 1.59 -3.00 19.20
CA GLY A 154 0.76 -2.90 17.99
C GLY A 154 1.16 -1.84 16.96
N ASN A 155 2.25 -1.09 17.22
CA ASN A 155 2.76 -0.04 16.35
C ASN A 155 4.19 -0.30 15.84
N LEU A 156 4.73 -1.49 16.07
CA LEU A 156 6.00 -1.95 15.50
C LEU A 156 5.79 -2.78 14.24
N PHE A 157 6.63 -2.55 13.26
CA PHE A 157 6.57 -3.16 11.95
C PHE A 157 7.96 -3.56 11.47
N ALA A 158 8.01 -4.37 10.41
CA ALA A 158 9.24 -4.69 9.70
C ALA A 158 9.15 -4.10 8.29
N GLY A 159 10.11 -3.29 7.92
CA GLY A 159 10.32 -2.84 6.54
C GLY A 159 11.22 -3.85 5.82
N LEU A 160 10.73 -4.42 4.72
CA LEU A 160 11.50 -5.28 3.82
C LEU A 160 11.92 -4.45 2.62
N ALA A 161 13.22 -4.36 2.36
CA ALA A 161 13.73 -3.54 1.26
C ALA A 161 13.15 -3.99 -0.09
N LEU A 162 12.80 -3.01 -0.92
CA LEU A 162 12.28 -3.23 -2.26
C LEU A 162 13.40 -3.46 -3.29
N ASN A 163 14.59 -2.91 -2.99
CA ASN A 163 15.79 -3.04 -3.81
C ASN A 163 17.01 -3.23 -2.90
N GLU A 164 17.63 -4.40 -2.96
CA GLU A 164 18.80 -4.78 -2.14
C GLU A 164 20.12 -4.12 -2.57
N TYR A 165 20.15 -3.50 -3.77
CA TYR A 165 21.35 -2.89 -4.34
C TYR A 165 21.54 -1.42 -3.94
N ARG A 166 20.72 -0.92 -3.01
CA ARG A 166 20.89 0.44 -2.47
C ARG A 166 21.85 0.42 -1.29
N GLU A 167 22.74 1.40 -1.24
CA GLU A 167 23.63 1.61 -0.10
C GLU A 167 22.95 2.39 1.01
N ASP A 168 22.11 3.38 0.63
CA ASP A 168 21.34 4.20 1.55
C ASP A 168 19.84 3.93 1.40
N PHE A 169 19.19 3.69 2.53
CA PHE A 169 17.76 3.45 2.62
C PHE A 169 17.01 4.61 3.26
N GLY A 170 15.96 5.07 2.61
CA GLY A 170 15.06 6.13 3.07
C GLY A 170 13.60 5.70 3.10
N ARG A 171 12.73 6.67 3.33
CA ARG A 171 11.28 6.45 3.23
C ARG A 171 10.91 6.06 1.81
N GLY A 172 10.00 5.08 1.68
CA GLY A 172 9.57 4.55 0.39
C GLY A 172 10.42 3.41 -0.16
N ASP A 173 11.58 3.12 0.43
CA ASP A 173 12.45 2.03 0.00
C ASP A 173 12.07 0.67 0.61
N PHE A 174 11.13 0.68 1.55
CA PHE A 174 10.70 -0.52 2.28
C PHE A 174 9.22 -0.83 2.04
N LEU A 175 8.93 -2.09 1.95
CA LEU A 175 7.58 -2.63 2.04
C LEU A 175 7.29 -2.95 3.52
N VAL A 176 6.47 -2.15 4.15
CA VAL A 176 6.15 -2.28 5.57
C VAL A 176 5.20 -3.45 5.81
N ARG A 177 5.51 -4.28 6.80
CA ARG A 177 4.76 -5.49 7.18
C ARG A 177 4.55 -5.56 8.68
N ASN A 178 3.40 -6.08 9.07
CA ASN A 178 3.07 -6.31 10.48
C ASN A 178 4.06 -7.31 11.11
N ILE A 179 4.46 -7.04 12.33
CA ILE A 179 5.03 -8.02 13.24
C ILE A 179 3.85 -8.75 13.90
N LEU A 180 3.71 -10.04 13.61
CA LEU A 180 2.64 -10.90 14.13
C LEU A 180 2.97 -11.48 15.52
N GLY A 181 4.24 -11.46 15.88
CA GLY A 181 4.75 -11.90 17.16
C GLY A 181 6.27 -11.91 17.17
N ALA A 182 6.84 -11.85 18.35
CA ALA A 182 8.29 -11.94 18.56
C ALA A 182 8.57 -12.83 19.77
N ASP A 183 9.58 -13.68 19.64
CA ASP A 183 9.97 -14.68 20.64
C ASP A 183 11.50 -14.78 20.67
N PRO A 184 12.14 -14.74 21.84
CA PRO A 184 13.61 -14.76 21.97
C PRO A 184 14.27 -15.99 21.33
N GLU A 185 13.58 -17.13 21.28
CA GLU A 185 14.13 -18.38 20.75
C GLU A 185 13.67 -18.67 19.32
N LYS A 186 12.46 -18.25 18.95
CA LYS A 186 11.88 -18.54 17.63
C LYS A 186 12.17 -17.46 16.60
N GLY A 187 12.31 -16.20 17.03
CA GLY A 187 12.54 -15.04 16.17
C GLY A 187 11.32 -14.14 16.02
N VAL A 188 11.23 -13.40 14.93
CA VAL A 188 10.20 -12.39 14.65
C VAL A 188 9.32 -12.85 13.50
N ALA A 189 8.04 -13.10 13.79
CA ALA A 189 7.04 -13.52 12.80
C ALA A 189 6.45 -12.30 12.09
N LEU A 190 6.43 -12.32 10.76
CA LEU A 190 5.95 -11.23 9.93
C LEU A 190 4.67 -11.59 9.18
N GLY A 191 3.87 -10.59 8.84
CA GLY A 191 2.75 -10.70 7.90
C GLY A 191 3.20 -10.78 6.43
N ALA A 192 4.35 -11.39 6.18
CA ALA A 192 4.96 -11.62 4.86
C ALA A 192 5.90 -12.82 4.90
N PHE A 193 6.41 -13.22 3.74
CA PHE A 193 7.44 -14.26 3.61
C PHE A 193 8.79 -13.62 3.25
N PRO A 194 9.62 -13.26 4.24
CA PRO A 194 10.94 -12.70 4.00
C PRO A 194 11.88 -13.75 3.39
N ARG A 195 12.97 -13.31 2.80
CA ARG A 195 13.99 -14.17 2.19
C ARG A 195 15.34 -13.94 2.85
N SER A 196 16.16 -14.99 2.98
CA SER A 196 17.59 -14.80 3.31
C SER A 196 18.26 -13.94 2.22
N GLY A 197 19.10 -13.03 2.62
CA GLY A 197 19.73 -12.01 1.77
C GLY A 197 18.90 -10.74 1.61
N GLN A 198 17.65 -10.70 2.07
CA GLN A 198 16.81 -9.51 2.02
C GLN A 198 17.20 -8.53 3.13
N THR A 199 17.23 -7.23 2.82
CA THR A 199 17.44 -6.19 3.84
C THR A 199 16.14 -5.92 4.59
N LEU A 200 16.25 -5.90 5.92
CA LEU A 200 15.16 -5.59 6.85
C LEU A 200 15.57 -4.43 7.73
N GLN A 201 14.65 -3.49 7.96
CA GLN A 201 14.76 -2.46 8.98
C GLN A 201 13.45 -2.38 9.76
N PHE A 202 13.52 -2.37 11.09
CA PHE A 202 12.32 -2.19 11.88
C PHE A 202 11.74 -0.80 11.72
N GLN A 203 10.44 -0.68 11.93
CA GLN A 203 9.68 0.54 11.68
C GLN A 203 8.72 0.77 12.84
N VAL A 204 8.43 2.02 13.13
CA VAL A 204 7.38 2.43 14.08
C VAL A 204 6.37 3.31 13.37
N ARG A 205 5.10 3.15 13.71
CA ARG A 205 4.04 4.04 13.21
C ARG A 205 4.18 5.41 13.85
N ASP A 206 4.25 6.45 13.02
CA ASP A 206 4.50 7.83 13.43
C ASP A 206 3.59 8.78 12.68
N LYS A 207 2.70 9.47 13.42
CA LYS A 207 1.72 10.39 12.83
C LYS A 207 2.36 11.61 12.16
N ALA A 208 3.43 12.16 12.75
CA ALA A 208 4.12 13.32 12.19
C ALA A 208 4.87 12.93 10.91
N ALA A 209 5.51 11.77 10.92
CA ALA A 209 6.16 11.22 9.74
C ALA A 209 5.15 10.95 8.61
N ALA A 210 3.97 10.41 8.95
CA ALA A 210 2.91 10.12 7.98
C ALA A 210 2.31 11.40 7.37
N ASP A 211 2.06 12.43 8.18
CA ASP A 211 1.59 13.74 7.70
C ASP A 211 2.63 14.39 6.77
N ALA A 212 3.87 14.48 7.24
CA ALA A 212 4.95 15.10 6.46
C ALA A 212 5.20 14.39 5.12
N ASP A 213 5.14 13.05 5.10
CA ASP A 213 5.34 12.29 3.88
C ASP A 213 4.21 12.52 2.86
N LEU A 214 2.94 12.48 3.30
CA LEU A 214 1.81 12.72 2.41
C LEU A 214 1.83 14.14 1.85
N ARG A 215 2.10 15.16 2.69
CA ARG A 215 2.21 16.54 2.25
C ARG A 215 3.33 16.72 1.23
N ARG A 216 4.51 16.19 1.50
CA ARG A 216 5.66 16.23 0.59
C ARG A 216 5.33 15.61 -0.77
N LEU A 217 4.78 14.39 -0.78
CA LEU A 217 4.43 13.69 -2.02
C LEU A 217 3.33 14.42 -2.81
N CYS A 218 2.29 14.94 -2.14
CA CYS A 218 1.27 15.74 -2.80
C CYS A 218 1.85 17.03 -3.40
N GLN A 219 2.75 17.71 -2.66
CA GLN A 219 3.41 18.93 -3.14
C GLN A 219 4.30 18.64 -4.35
N GLU A 220 5.07 17.56 -4.35
CA GLU A 220 5.88 17.13 -5.49
C GLU A 220 5.04 16.90 -6.75
N VAL A 221 3.87 16.26 -6.59
CA VAL A 221 2.93 16.06 -7.71
C VAL A 221 2.37 17.40 -8.18
N ARG A 222 2.00 18.30 -7.26
CA ARG A 222 1.51 19.64 -7.62
C ARG A 222 2.53 20.45 -8.39
N ASP A 223 3.81 20.40 -7.98
CA ASP A 223 4.90 21.15 -8.62
C ASP A 223 5.20 20.62 -10.03
N GLN A 224 5.04 19.31 -10.23
CA GLN A 224 5.29 18.65 -11.53
C GLN A 224 4.11 18.74 -12.50
N GLU A 225 2.89 18.64 -12.02
CA GLU A 225 1.70 18.39 -12.82
C GLU A 225 0.61 19.47 -12.68
N GLY A 226 0.71 20.34 -11.68
CA GLY A 226 -0.35 21.28 -11.32
C GLY A 226 -1.49 20.63 -10.55
N ALA A 227 -2.68 21.26 -10.58
CA ALA A 227 -3.87 20.75 -9.90
C ALA A 227 -4.60 19.70 -10.75
N PRO A 228 -4.93 18.51 -10.20
CA PRO A 228 -5.75 17.53 -10.89
C PRO A 228 -7.21 18.00 -10.95
N PHE A 229 -7.98 17.47 -11.89
CA PHE A 229 -9.42 17.77 -11.97
C PHE A 229 -10.28 16.84 -11.09
N ALA A 230 -9.72 15.71 -10.62
CA ALA A 230 -10.37 14.79 -9.68
C ALA A 230 -9.33 13.83 -9.09
N GLY A 231 -9.71 13.03 -8.09
CA GLY A 231 -8.83 12.00 -7.54
C GLY A 231 -9.56 10.89 -6.79
N PHE A 232 -8.78 9.87 -6.45
CA PHE A 232 -9.19 8.80 -5.56
C PHE A 232 -8.20 8.67 -4.41
N LEU A 233 -8.71 8.50 -3.19
CA LEU A 233 -7.92 8.29 -2.00
C LEU A 233 -8.34 6.97 -1.34
N PHE A 234 -7.40 6.05 -1.28
CA PHE A 234 -7.51 4.78 -0.57
C PHE A 234 -6.58 4.86 0.64
N SER A 235 -7.13 5.13 1.79
CA SER A 235 -6.36 5.31 3.01
C SER A 235 -6.59 4.14 3.97
N CYS A 236 -5.55 3.70 4.64
CA CYS A 236 -5.66 2.65 5.63
C CYS A 236 -6.59 3.09 6.77
N ILE A 237 -7.46 2.19 7.21
CA ILE A 237 -8.33 2.44 8.38
C ILE A 237 -7.51 2.82 9.63
N GLY A 238 -6.26 2.33 9.72
CA GLY A 238 -5.31 2.70 10.77
C GLY A 238 -4.83 4.16 10.69
N ARG A 239 -5.07 4.88 9.59
CA ARG A 239 -4.73 6.31 9.40
C ARG A 239 -5.89 7.27 9.74
N GLY A 240 -6.95 6.76 10.31
CA GLY A 240 -8.11 7.55 10.72
C GLY A 240 -7.86 8.43 11.96
N SER A 241 -8.96 8.84 12.58
CA SER A 241 -8.94 9.70 13.78
C SER A 241 -8.18 9.08 14.95
N GLY A 242 -8.08 7.75 15.02
CA GLY A 242 -7.28 7.06 16.06
C GLY A 242 -5.78 7.36 15.97
N MET A 243 -5.25 7.62 14.77
CA MET A 243 -3.84 7.99 14.56
C MET A 243 -3.63 9.52 14.66
N PHE A 244 -4.43 10.27 13.93
CA PHE A 244 -4.20 11.72 13.77
C PHE A 244 -4.92 12.57 14.82
N GLY A 245 -5.88 12.02 15.57
CA GLY A 245 -6.71 12.75 16.52
C GLY A 245 -7.80 13.62 15.87
N VAL A 246 -7.86 13.64 14.53
CA VAL A 246 -8.82 14.42 13.74
C VAL A 246 -9.39 13.56 12.61
N PRO A 247 -10.67 13.74 12.24
CA PRO A 247 -11.25 13.04 11.09
C PRO A 247 -10.74 13.61 9.77
N ASN A 248 -10.75 12.77 8.73
CA ASN A 248 -10.46 13.15 7.34
C ASN A 248 -9.07 13.77 7.12
N HIS A 249 -8.08 13.41 7.92
CA HIS A 249 -6.74 13.98 7.85
C HIS A 249 -6.16 13.92 6.43
N ASP A 250 -6.09 12.72 5.84
CA ASP A 250 -5.47 12.53 4.52
C ASP A 250 -6.22 13.29 3.40
N ALA A 251 -7.55 13.32 3.48
CA ALA A 251 -8.37 14.10 2.54
C ALA A 251 -8.13 15.61 2.68
N ARG A 252 -7.93 16.10 3.91
CA ARG A 252 -7.58 17.51 4.16
C ARG A 252 -6.19 17.85 3.61
N VAL A 253 -5.21 16.97 3.74
CA VAL A 253 -3.88 17.19 3.13
C VAL A 253 -4.00 17.35 1.61
N VAL A 254 -4.83 16.54 0.96
CA VAL A 254 -5.11 16.69 -0.49
C VAL A 254 -5.79 18.03 -0.78
N GLU A 255 -6.82 18.40 -0.02
CA GLU A 255 -7.54 19.68 -0.18
C GLU A 255 -6.63 20.89 0.07
N ASP A 256 -5.79 20.85 1.12
CA ASP A 256 -4.80 21.91 1.43
C ASP A 256 -3.81 22.09 0.28
N THR A 257 -3.41 20.98 -0.38
CA THR A 257 -2.43 21.02 -1.45
C THR A 257 -3.02 21.48 -2.78
N PHE A 258 -4.15 20.91 -3.20
CA PHE A 258 -4.69 21.09 -4.55
C PHE A 258 -5.93 21.99 -4.62
N GLY A 259 -6.46 22.42 -3.46
CA GLY A 259 -7.78 23.02 -3.37
C GLY A 259 -8.90 21.99 -3.43
N ARG A 260 -10.15 22.47 -3.53
CA ARG A 260 -11.31 21.57 -3.62
C ARG A 260 -11.42 20.93 -5.00
N ILE A 261 -11.13 19.64 -5.04
CA ILE A 261 -11.30 18.78 -6.21
C ILE A 261 -12.28 17.66 -5.89
N PRO A 262 -13.05 17.13 -6.87
CA PRO A 262 -13.86 15.94 -6.67
C PRO A 262 -12.98 14.75 -6.25
N MET A 263 -13.30 14.15 -5.10
CA MET A 263 -12.56 12.99 -4.58
C MET A 263 -13.50 11.82 -4.34
N GLY A 264 -13.08 10.61 -4.73
CA GLY A 264 -13.68 9.34 -4.33
C GLY A 264 -12.71 8.52 -3.51
N GLY A 265 -13.17 7.40 -2.93
CA GLY A 265 -12.31 6.49 -2.19
C GLY A 265 -12.94 6.01 -0.88
N PHE A 266 -12.13 5.37 -0.05
CA PHE A 266 -12.58 4.82 1.24
C PHE A 266 -11.41 4.54 2.18
N LEU A 267 -11.72 4.30 3.46
CA LEU A 267 -10.80 3.75 4.45
C LEU A 267 -10.78 2.22 4.32
N GLY A 268 -9.63 1.66 3.98
CA GLY A 268 -9.47 0.24 3.66
C GLY A 268 -8.62 -0.56 4.63
N ASN A 269 -8.66 -1.88 4.50
CA ASN A 269 -7.83 -2.85 5.22
C ASN A 269 -6.57 -3.26 4.45
N GLY A 270 -6.01 -2.34 3.73
CA GLY A 270 -4.83 -2.47 2.88
C GLY A 270 -4.99 -1.63 1.62
N GLU A 271 -3.91 -1.16 1.09
CA GLU A 271 -3.86 -0.25 -0.04
C GLU A 271 -3.04 -0.88 -1.18
N VAL A 272 -3.45 -0.62 -2.41
CA VAL A 272 -2.71 -0.99 -3.60
C VAL A 272 -2.06 0.25 -4.18
N GLY A 273 -0.76 0.18 -4.45
CA GLY A 273 -0.06 1.29 -5.05
C GLY A 273 1.30 0.90 -5.62
N PRO A 274 1.83 1.66 -6.60
CA PRO A 274 3.13 1.41 -7.19
C PRO A 274 4.26 2.00 -6.34
N VAL A 275 5.33 1.23 -6.18
CA VAL A 275 6.61 1.70 -5.67
C VAL A 275 7.70 1.18 -6.60
N ALA A 276 8.64 2.03 -7.00
CA ALA A 276 9.73 1.69 -7.92
C ALA A 276 9.25 0.94 -9.20
N GLY A 277 8.12 1.37 -9.78
CA GLY A 277 7.58 0.82 -11.03
C GLY A 277 6.85 -0.52 -10.90
N ARG A 278 6.62 -1.01 -9.69
CA ARG A 278 5.87 -2.24 -9.43
C ARG A 278 4.75 -2.01 -8.42
N ASN A 279 3.60 -2.64 -8.64
CA ASN A 279 2.47 -2.53 -7.71
C ASN A 279 2.64 -3.47 -6.52
N TYR A 280 2.29 -2.98 -5.34
CA TYR A 280 2.34 -3.72 -4.08
C TYR A 280 1.05 -3.57 -3.30
N LEU A 281 0.81 -4.56 -2.45
CA LEU A 281 -0.15 -4.45 -1.37
C LEU A 281 0.56 -3.83 -0.17
N HIS A 282 0.03 -2.72 0.30
CA HIS A 282 0.55 -1.96 1.43
C HIS A 282 -0.34 -2.09 2.65
N GLY A 283 0.18 -1.70 3.79
CA GLY A 283 -0.57 -1.45 5.00
C GLY A 283 -0.10 -0.13 5.65
N TYR A 284 -1.00 0.53 6.35
CA TYR A 284 -0.76 1.82 7.02
C TYR A 284 -0.36 2.95 6.06
N THR A 285 -0.76 2.87 4.81
CA THR A 285 -0.45 3.85 3.76
C THR A 285 -1.68 4.66 3.36
N ALA A 286 -1.44 5.73 2.61
CA ALA A 286 -2.43 6.40 1.80
C ALA A 286 -2.02 6.26 0.33
N SER A 287 -2.78 5.51 -0.44
CA SER A 287 -2.64 5.38 -1.90
C SER A 287 -3.60 6.34 -2.57
N THR A 288 -3.07 7.31 -3.29
CA THR A 288 -3.87 8.35 -3.94
C THR A 288 -3.61 8.33 -5.43
N ALA A 289 -4.66 8.39 -6.23
CA ALA A 289 -4.58 8.53 -7.68
C ALA A 289 -5.23 9.83 -8.11
N PHE A 290 -4.49 10.71 -8.74
CA PHE A 290 -4.94 11.99 -9.27
C PHE A 290 -5.18 11.87 -10.77
N LEU A 291 -6.26 12.47 -11.26
CA LEU A 291 -6.67 12.45 -12.66
C LEU A 291 -6.33 13.79 -13.31
N TYR A 292 -5.61 13.70 -14.42
CA TYR A 292 -5.20 14.82 -15.26
C TYR A 292 -5.68 14.61 -16.70
N PRO A 293 -5.88 15.66 -17.48
CA PRO A 293 -5.98 15.52 -18.93
C PRO A 293 -4.73 14.82 -19.50
N ALA A 294 -4.91 14.01 -20.53
CA ALA A 294 -3.81 13.28 -21.19
C ALA A 294 -2.85 14.22 -21.92
#